data_b429b7009fa95dcaf991d8c9aae7a698
#
_entry.id   b429b7009fa95dcaf991d8c9aae7a698
#
_cell.length_a   1.000
_cell.length_b   1.000
_cell.length_c   1.000
_cell.angle_alpha   90.00
_cell.angle_beta   90.00
_cell.angle_gamma   90.00
#
_symmetry.space_group_name_H-M   'P 1'
#
loop_
_entity.id
_entity.type
_entity.pdbx_description
1 polymer ?
#
loop_
_entity_poly.entity_id
_entity_poly.type
_entity_poly.pdbx_seq_one_letter_code
_entity_poly.pdbx_strand_id
1 'polypeptide(L)'
;MDTPVLQQIQRYWDDPQLYQVQTLQKLWSNYGEIARYYSPKHDKNIIVKHIKPPSEVNHPRGWHSDVGHQRKVDSYRIEADFYQYYAAFCNDDCYVPDYIALIKDSVHTEQQTLLMEDLTSSGFSLTFNTASDEQVNIVLNWLAHFHGRFLHITTPELWPVGSYWYLATRQAEYNGMPAGPLKNSAQQIDSALNSARFKTLLHGDAKLANFCFSDDGRVAAVDFQYVGRGIGIKDVMYFLGSCLPDGQLWAKHDEYIDYYFAQLKGVLLRGHVTEANEDNVNKQAIADLVPDNTVWADELEQEWRKLLPLAWADFNRFLQGWSPEHIKINDFMQAQTSLALPG
;
A
#
# COMPACT_ATOMS: atom_id res chain seq x y z
N MET A 1 -3.81 4.33 26.20
CA MET A 1 -3.32 2.93 26.06
C MET A 1 -3.41 2.23 27.42
N ASP A 2 -3.66 0.92 27.42
CA ASP A 2 -3.74 0.15 28.66
C ASP A 2 -2.38 0.10 29.37
N THR A 3 -2.36 0.22 30.70
CA THR A 3 -1.13 0.19 31.54
C THR A 3 -0.19 -0.98 31.21
N PRO A 4 -0.68 -2.21 30.95
CA PRO A 4 0.18 -3.34 30.61
C PRO A 4 0.95 -3.16 29.29
N VAL A 5 0.33 -2.57 28.28
CA VAL A 5 0.97 -2.33 26.95
C VAL A 5 2.09 -1.29 27.07
N LEU A 6 1.84 -0.19 27.80
CA LEU A 6 2.87 0.81 28.07
C LEU A 6 4.08 0.18 28.77
N GLN A 7 3.85 -0.66 29.79
CA GLN A 7 4.94 -1.35 30.49
C GLN A 7 5.73 -2.30 29.58
N GLN A 8 5.08 -2.96 28.61
CA GLN A 8 5.77 -3.81 27.63
C GLN A 8 6.67 -2.97 26.72
N ILE A 9 6.18 -1.82 26.23
CA ILE A 9 6.96 -0.91 25.39
C ILE A 9 8.16 -0.36 26.19
N GLN A 10 7.92 0.09 27.42
CA GLN A 10 8.99 0.59 28.32
C GLN A 10 10.09 -0.46 28.57
N ARG A 11 9.73 -1.72 28.78
CA ARG A 11 10.70 -2.82 28.94
C ARG A 11 11.48 -3.08 27.66
N TYR A 12 10.77 -3.11 26.51
CA TYR A 12 11.41 -3.34 25.20
C TYR A 12 12.40 -2.24 24.87
N TRP A 13 12.02 -0.97 25.13
CA TRP A 13 12.83 0.21 24.83
C TRP A 13 13.88 0.50 25.92
N ASP A 14 13.87 -0.31 26.98
CA ASP A 14 14.72 -0.11 28.18
C ASP A 14 14.63 1.34 28.70
N ASP A 15 13.42 1.89 28.72
CA ASP A 15 13.15 3.24 29.23
C ASP A 15 11.86 3.27 30.06
N PRO A 16 11.97 3.20 31.42
CA PRO A 16 10.79 3.25 32.28
C PRO A 16 10.10 4.63 32.30
N GLN A 17 10.75 5.66 31.76
CA GLN A 17 10.20 7.02 31.67
C GLN A 17 9.55 7.31 30.31
N LEU A 18 9.56 6.35 29.37
CA LEU A 18 8.85 6.48 28.09
C LEU A 18 7.38 6.76 28.35
N TYR A 19 6.82 7.76 27.67
CA TYR A 19 5.43 8.16 27.83
C TYR A 19 4.77 8.52 26.49
N GLN A 20 3.45 8.42 26.45
CA GLN A 20 2.64 8.83 25.33
C GLN A 20 2.58 10.36 25.24
N VAL A 21 2.97 10.91 24.09
CA VAL A 21 2.90 12.34 23.79
C VAL A 21 1.50 12.72 23.31
N GLN A 22 0.98 11.96 22.33
CA GLN A 22 -0.36 12.19 21.78
C GLN A 22 -0.89 10.95 21.05
N THR A 23 -2.22 10.81 20.99
CA THR A 23 -2.87 9.91 20.03
C THR A 23 -2.97 10.61 18.69
N LEU A 24 -2.40 9.98 17.65
CA LEU A 24 -2.43 10.48 16.28
C LEU A 24 -3.75 10.10 15.59
N GLN A 25 -4.18 8.85 15.78
CA GLN A 25 -5.37 8.32 15.13
C GLN A 25 -6.00 7.18 15.95
N LYS A 26 -7.33 7.17 16.02
CA LYS A 26 -8.08 5.97 16.40
C LYS A 26 -8.36 5.13 15.17
N LEU A 27 -8.11 3.84 15.26
CA LEU A 27 -8.34 2.92 14.15
C LEU A 27 -9.84 2.67 13.95
N TRP A 28 -10.21 2.41 12.71
CA TRP A 28 -11.60 2.15 12.33
C TRP A 28 -12.25 1.07 13.22
N SER A 29 -13.51 1.29 13.58
CA SER A 29 -14.32 0.36 14.39
C SER A 29 -13.67 -0.03 15.72
N ASN A 30 -12.89 0.87 16.34
CA ASN A 30 -12.22 0.66 17.63
C ASN A 30 -11.21 -0.51 17.65
N TYR A 31 -10.58 -0.82 16.52
CA TYR A 31 -9.52 -1.85 16.45
C TYR A 31 -8.21 -1.42 17.12
N GLY A 32 -8.14 -0.24 17.72
CA GLY A 32 -6.97 0.26 18.41
C GLY A 32 -6.64 1.70 18.08
N GLU A 33 -5.37 2.07 18.25
CA GLU A 33 -4.90 3.44 18.02
C GLU A 33 -3.47 3.48 17.52
N ILE A 34 -3.14 4.60 16.87
CA ILE A 34 -1.77 5.00 16.55
C ILE A 34 -1.43 6.19 17.45
N ALA A 35 -0.32 6.12 18.16
CA ALA A 35 0.11 7.17 19.08
C ALA A 35 1.63 7.42 18.98
N ARG A 36 2.03 8.65 19.24
CA ARG A 36 3.43 9.04 19.38
C ARG A 36 3.85 8.91 20.83
N TYR A 37 5.00 8.30 21.05
CA TYR A 37 5.66 8.18 22.33
C TYR A 37 7.03 8.87 22.29
N TYR A 38 7.42 9.44 23.42
CA TYR A 38 8.77 9.99 23.59
C TYR A 38 9.54 9.21 24.64
N SER A 39 10.78 8.92 24.33
CA SER A 39 11.74 8.29 25.24
C SER A 39 12.76 9.32 25.73
N PRO A 40 12.68 9.76 27.00
CA PRO A 40 13.67 10.66 27.58
C PRO A 40 15.08 10.09 27.59
N LYS A 41 15.21 8.77 27.81
CA LYS A 41 16.50 8.08 27.83
C LYS A 41 17.23 8.14 26.50
N HIS A 42 16.48 8.02 25.37
CA HIS A 42 17.04 7.95 24.02
C HIS A 42 16.88 9.26 23.25
N ASP A 43 16.26 10.28 23.85
CA ASP A 43 15.90 11.56 23.21
C ASP A 43 15.24 11.36 21.84
N LYS A 44 14.25 10.45 21.77
CA LYS A 44 13.67 10.02 20.50
C LYS A 44 12.16 9.81 20.60
N ASN A 45 11.44 10.24 19.55
CA ASN A 45 10.06 9.86 19.35
C ASN A 45 9.97 8.52 18.59
N ILE A 46 8.93 7.75 18.89
CA ILE A 46 8.53 6.55 18.17
C ILE A 46 7.02 6.55 17.91
N ILE A 47 6.61 5.88 16.86
CA ILE A 47 5.20 5.60 16.58
C ILE A 47 4.85 4.21 17.07
N VAL A 48 3.76 4.14 17.81
CA VAL A 48 3.20 2.90 18.33
C VAL A 48 1.82 2.70 17.72
N LYS A 49 1.66 1.67 16.92
CA LYS A 49 0.37 1.21 16.39
C LYS A 49 -0.09 0.02 17.23
N HIS A 50 -1.00 0.25 18.15
CA HIS A 50 -1.56 -0.78 19.03
C HIS A 50 -2.87 -1.30 18.45
N ILE A 51 -2.89 -2.58 18.12
CA ILE A 51 -4.04 -3.30 17.57
C ILE A 51 -4.69 -4.10 18.70
N LYS A 52 -5.97 -3.81 18.96
CA LYS A 52 -6.80 -4.50 19.94
C LYS A 52 -8.20 -4.69 19.35
N PRO A 53 -8.44 -5.77 18.58
CA PRO A 53 -9.75 -6.04 18.01
C PRO A 53 -10.84 -6.06 19.09
N PRO A 54 -12.01 -5.49 18.82
CA PRO A 54 -13.11 -5.52 19.78
C PRO A 54 -13.66 -6.95 19.92
N SER A 55 -14.07 -7.33 21.14
CA SER A 55 -14.71 -8.62 21.40
C SER A 55 -16.09 -8.77 20.74
N GLU A 56 -16.76 -7.65 20.47
CA GLU A 56 -18.02 -7.60 19.72
C GLU A 56 -17.90 -6.60 18.56
N VAL A 57 -18.14 -7.06 17.34
CA VAL A 57 -18.04 -6.23 16.14
C VAL A 57 -19.37 -5.53 15.88
N ASN A 58 -19.51 -4.27 16.34
CA ASN A 58 -20.63 -3.39 16.02
C ASN A 58 -20.20 -2.39 14.92
N HIS A 59 -20.44 -2.72 13.64
CA HIS A 59 -20.11 -1.81 12.54
C HIS A 59 -21.32 -0.98 12.09
N PRO A 60 -21.22 0.37 12.00
CA PRO A 60 -22.35 1.26 11.64
C PRO A 60 -22.98 1.00 10.27
N ARG A 61 -22.28 0.31 9.36
CA ARG A 61 -22.74 -0.04 8.00
C ARG A 61 -23.04 -1.53 7.81
N GLY A 62 -23.34 -2.30 8.89
CA GLY A 62 -23.81 -3.67 8.77
C GLY A 62 -22.78 -4.71 8.32
N TRP A 63 -21.47 -4.42 8.40
CA TRP A 63 -20.41 -5.37 8.08
C TRP A 63 -20.14 -6.32 9.25
N HIS A 64 -21.19 -7.00 9.69
CA HIS A 64 -21.15 -7.98 10.78
C HIS A 64 -20.69 -9.37 10.32
N SER A 65 -20.03 -9.50 9.17
CA SER A 65 -19.56 -10.80 8.74
C SER A 65 -18.21 -11.13 9.38
N ASP A 66 -18.06 -12.36 9.86
CA ASP A 66 -16.78 -12.93 10.32
C ASP A 66 -15.68 -12.72 9.26
N VAL A 67 -16.03 -12.73 7.97
CA VAL A 67 -15.13 -12.46 6.85
C VAL A 67 -14.57 -11.03 6.86
N GLY A 68 -15.40 -10.03 7.16
CA GLY A 68 -14.98 -8.63 7.25
C GLY A 68 -14.04 -8.39 8.43
N HIS A 69 -14.35 -9.01 9.58
CA HIS A 69 -13.50 -8.98 10.76
C HIS A 69 -12.15 -9.65 10.49
N GLN A 70 -12.16 -10.89 9.99
CA GLN A 70 -10.94 -11.63 9.70
C GLN A 70 -10.04 -10.89 8.72
N ARG A 71 -10.60 -10.37 7.61
CA ARG A 71 -9.83 -9.55 6.66
C ARG A 71 -9.17 -8.34 7.34
N LYS A 72 -9.84 -7.70 8.31
CA LYS A 72 -9.29 -6.56 9.03
C LYS A 72 -8.15 -6.98 9.96
N VAL A 73 -8.31 -8.08 10.70
CA VAL A 73 -7.25 -8.66 11.53
C VAL A 73 -6.06 -9.06 10.66
N ASP A 74 -6.31 -9.76 9.55
CA ASP A 74 -5.26 -10.13 8.59
C ASP A 74 -4.52 -8.90 8.03
N SER A 75 -5.23 -7.80 7.74
CA SER A 75 -4.57 -6.60 7.22
C SER A 75 -3.55 -6.01 8.19
N TYR A 76 -3.81 -6.05 9.48
CA TYR A 76 -2.85 -5.60 10.49
C TYR A 76 -1.66 -6.54 10.65
N ARG A 77 -1.91 -7.85 10.57
CA ARG A 77 -0.84 -8.86 10.55
C ARG A 77 0.07 -8.66 9.34
N ILE A 78 -0.51 -8.51 8.16
CA ILE A 78 0.22 -8.27 6.89
C ILE A 78 1.08 -7.01 6.96
N GLU A 79 0.55 -5.92 7.52
CA GLU A 79 1.32 -4.69 7.72
C GLU A 79 2.53 -4.92 8.63
N ALA A 80 2.34 -5.64 9.74
CA ALA A 80 3.44 -5.97 10.65
C ALA A 80 4.49 -6.88 9.96
N ASP A 81 4.04 -7.86 9.17
CA ASP A 81 4.92 -8.76 8.41
C ASP A 81 5.70 -7.97 7.32
N PHE A 82 5.07 -6.98 6.66
CA PHE A 82 5.78 -6.10 5.73
C PHE A 82 6.91 -5.34 6.43
N TYR A 83 6.62 -4.68 7.55
CA TYR A 83 7.65 -3.92 8.28
C TYR A 83 8.77 -4.84 8.79
N GLN A 84 8.42 -6.03 9.30
CA GLN A 84 9.40 -6.96 9.86
C GLN A 84 10.32 -7.60 8.80
N TYR A 85 9.80 -7.91 7.60
CA TYR A 85 10.52 -8.74 6.64
C TYR A 85 10.90 -8.01 5.35
N TYR A 86 10.23 -6.90 5.01
CA TYR A 86 10.39 -6.26 3.70
C TYR A 86 10.80 -4.80 3.76
N ALA A 87 10.45 -4.05 4.81
CA ALA A 87 10.75 -2.62 4.91
C ALA A 87 12.25 -2.31 4.82
N ALA A 88 13.11 -3.17 5.38
CA ALA A 88 14.57 -3.02 5.31
C ALA A 88 15.15 -3.10 3.87
N PHE A 89 14.36 -3.56 2.90
CA PHE A 89 14.77 -3.49 1.48
C PHE A 89 14.46 -2.14 0.84
N CYS A 90 13.65 -1.28 1.46
CA CYS A 90 13.42 0.08 1.02
C CYS A 90 14.63 0.97 1.33
N ASN A 91 14.81 2.05 0.57
CA ASN A 91 15.87 3.02 0.74
C ASN A 91 15.32 4.44 0.60
N ASP A 92 16.19 5.45 0.54
CA ASP A 92 15.78 6.86 0.43
C ASP A 92 14.91 7.16 -0.80
N ASP A 93 15.04 6.39 -1.90
CA ASP A 93 14.22 6.57 -3.11
C ASP A 93 12.78 6.05 -2.96
N CYS A 94 12.56 5.10 -2.04
CA CYS A 94 11.25 4.57 -1.70
C CYS A 94 11.11 4.42 -0.18
N TYR A 95 11.27 5.54 0.53
CA TYR A 95 11.34 5.59 1.98
C TYR A 95 10.05 5.09 2.65
N VAL A 96 10.23 4.27 3.69
CA VAL A 96 9.18 3.80 4.59
C VAL A 96 9.69 3.89 6.03
N PRO A 97 8.82 4.00 7.05
CA PRO A 97 9.28 4.00 8.43
C PRO A 97 10.14 2.79 8.78
N ASP A 98 11.23 3.00 9.48
CA ASP A 98 12.03 1.92 10.05
C ASP A 98 11.20 1.06 10.99
N TYR A 99 11.31 -0.26 10.83
CA TYR A 99 10.77 -1.23 11.77
C TYR A 99 11.61 -1.22 13.07
N ILE A 100 10.93 -1.09 14.21
CA ILE A 100 11.60 -1.16 15.52
C ILE A 100 11.29 -2.50 16.17
N ALA A 101 10.01 -2.83 16.35
CA ALA A 101 9.60 -4.08 16.99
C ALA A 101 8.14 -4.43 16.73
N LEU A 102 7.84 -5.71 16.88
CA LEU A 102 6.48 -6.24 16.98
C LEU A 102 6.31 -6.97 18.31
N ILE A 103 5.45 -6.45 19.18
CA ILE A 103 5.08 -7.07 20.43
C ILE A 103 3.72 -7.76 20.24
N LYS A 104 3.69 -9.08 20.33
CA LYS A 104 2.47 -9.90 20.26
C LYS A 104 1.97 -10.23 21.65
N ASP A 105 0.64 -10.16 21.86
CA ASP A 105 0.04 -10.64 23.09
C ASP A 105 0.05 -12.19 23.13
N SER A 106 0.47 -12.77 24.24
CA SER A 106 0.59 -14.23 24.37
C SER A 106 -0.76 -14.93 24.64
N VAL A 107 -1.77 -14.18 25.06
CA VAL A 107 -3.11 -14.69 25.42
C VAL A 107 -4.11 -14.35 24.30
N HIS A 108 -4.05 -13.11 23.80
CA HIS A 108 -4.93 -12.62 22.76
C HIS A 108 -4.15 -12.50 21.45
N THR A 109 -4.06 -13.58 20.70
CA THR A 109 -3.20 -13.70 19.51
C THR A 109 -3.48 -12.68 18.39
N GLU A 110 -4.66 -12.05 18.39
CA GLU A 110 -5.02 -10.98 17.45
C GLU A 110 -4.57 -9.60 17.93
N GLN A 111 -4.14 -9.47 19.20
CA GLN A 111 -3.60 -8.22 19.74
C GLN A 111 -2.12 -8.14 19.46
N GLN A 112 -1.71 -7.02 18.87
CA GLN A 112 -0.31 -6.76 18.58
C GLN A 112 0.01 -5.27 18.68
N THR A 113 1.27 -4.98 18.94
CA THR A 113 1.77 -3.61 19.02
C THR A 113 2.99 -3.48 18.12
N LEU A 114 2.86 -2.74 17.04
CA LEU A 114 3.92 -2.43 16.11
C LEU A 114 4.58 -1.10 16.51
N LEU A 115 5.90 -1.12 16.68
CA LEU A 115 6.74 0.04 16.97
C LEU A 115 7.52 0.40 15.70
N MET A 116 7.44 1.67 15.32
CA MET A 116 8.05 2.19 14.09
C MET A 116 8.71 3.55 14.34
N GLU A 117 9.55 3.94 13.41
CA GLU A 117 10.09 5.29 13.32
C GLU A 117 8.98 6.35 13.30
N ASP A 118 9.23 7.50 13.94
CA ASP A 118 8.42 8.70 13.77
C ASP A 118 8.93 9.52 12.58
N LEU A 119 8.25 9.41 11.47
CA LEU A 119 8.58 10.12 10.21
C LEU A 119 8.67 11.63 10.38
N THR A 120 7.91 12.22 11.31
CA THR A 120 8.03 13.66 11.61
C THR A 120 9.42 14.01 12.13
N SER A 121 10.01 13.14 12.95
CA SER A 121 11.38 13.32 13.46
C SER A 121 12.45 13.15 12.38
N SER A 122 12.12 12.45 11.29
CA SER A 122 13.00 12.21 10.13
C SER A 122 12.77 13.20 8.98
N GLY A 123 11.96 14.26 9.24
CA GLY A 123 11.73 15.34 8.29
C GLY A 123 10.48 15.20 7.41
N PHE A 124 9.74 14.09 7.48
CA PHE A 124 8.52 13.88 6.70
C PHE A 124 7.29 14.32 7.50
N SER A 125 7.12 15.62 7.66
CA SER A 125 6.08 16.20 8.53
C SER A 125 4.85 16.72 7.79
N LEU A 126 4.88 16.78 6.46
CA LEU A 126 3.82 17.36 5.65
C LEU A 126 2.89 16.29 5.07
N THR A 127 1.59 16.58 5.07
CA THR A 127 0.55 15.78 4.39
C THR A 127 -0.38 16.70 3.62
N PHE A 128 -0.94 16.22 2.50
CA PHE A 128 -1.76 17.03 1.61
C PHE A 128 -3.10 16.36 1.32
N ASN A 129 -4.15 17.15 1.15
CA ASN A 129 -5.46 16.70 0.68
C ASN A 129 -5.60 16.76 -0.85
N THR A 130 -4.79 17.59 -1.49
CA THR A 130 -4.66 17.75 -2.95
C THR A 130 -3.18 17.80 -3.27
N ALA A 131 -2.79 17.33 -4.45
CA ALA A 131 -1.39 17.31 -4.87
C ALA A 131 -1.14 18.31 -6.01
N SER A 132 -0.01 19.03 -5.96
CA SER A 132 0.56 19.74 -7.10
C SER A 132 1.20 18.75 -8.07
N ASP A 133 1.48 19.19 -9.31
CA ASP A 133 2.19 18.35 -10.30
C ASP A 133 3.54 17.84 -9.77
N GLU A 134 4.26 18.67 -9.04
CA GLU A 134 5.51 18.29 -8.40
C GLU A 134 5.32 17.16 -7.37
N GLN A 135 4.31 17.29 -6.51
CA GLN A 135 3.99 16.27 -5.51
C GLN A 135 3.51 14.95 -6.16
N VAL A 136 2.75 15.04 -7.26
CA VAL A 136 2.36 13.86 -8.05
C VAL A 136 3.61 13.16 -8.58
N ASN A 137 4.53 13.89 -9.20
CA ASN A 137 5.76 13.32 -9.75
C ASN A 137 6.66 12.71 -8.67
N ILE A 138 6.77 13.32 -7.49
CA ILE A 138 7.54 12.78 -6.36
C ILE A 138 6.97 11.41 -5.93
N VAL A 139 5.64 11.29 -5.81
CA VAL A 139 5.01 10.00 -5.44
C VAL A 139 5.14 8.97 -6.56
N LEU A 140 4.98 9.37 -7.83
CA LEU A 140 5.18 8.47 -8.96
C LEU A 140 6.62 7.94 -9.04
N ASN A 141 7.60 8.78 -8.72
CA ASN A 141 8.99 8.36 -8.61
C ASN A 141 9.17 7.35 -7.45
N TRP A 142 8.57 7.63 -6.28
CA TRP A 142 8.58 6.68 -5.16
C TRP A 142 7.98 5.33 -5.55
N LEU A 143 6.81 5.34 -6.21
CA LEU A 143 6.16 4.11 -6.70
C LEU A 143 7.03 3.36 -7.71
N ALA A 144 7.70 4.07 -8.62
CA ALA A 144 8.59 3.48 -9.60
C ALA A 144 9.77 2.77 -8.93
N HIS A 145 10.39 3.39 -7.93
CA HIS A 145 11.48 2.80 -7.15
C HIS A 145 11.01 1.60 -6.33
N PHE A 146 9.87 1.71 -5.66
CA PHE A 146 9.26 0.62 -4.90
C PHE A 146 8.93 -0.58 -5.80
N HIS A 147 8.23 -0.36 -6.91
CA HIS A 147 7.88 -1.41 -7.85
C HIS A 147 9.10 -2.03 -8.54
N GLY A 148 10.09 -1.22 -8.90
CA GLY A 148 11.33 -1.72 -9.51
C GLY A 148 12.12 -2.60 -8.54
N ARG A 149 12.22 -2.19 -7.27
CA ARG A 149 12.97 -2.90 -6.22
C ARG A 149 12.37 -4.27 -5.89
N PHE A 150 11.06 -4.37 -5.88
CA PHE A 150 10.35 -5.59 -5.52
C PHE A 150 9.83 -6.39 -6.71
N LEU A 151 10.35 -6.11 -7.91
CA LEU A 151 9.93 -6.85 -9.11
C LEU A 151 10.31 -8.33 -8.97
N HIS A 152 9.34 -9.22 -9.28
CA HIS A 152 9.44 -10.68 -9.18
C HIS A 152 9.69 -11.25 -7.78
N ILE A 153 9.61 -10.44 -6.72
CA ILE A 153 9.78 -10.94 -5.35
C ILE A 153 8.70 -11.98 -4.99
N THR A 154 9.10 -12.97 -4.19
CA THR A 154 8.17 -13.93 -3.56
C THR A 154 7.85 -13.47 -2.15
N THR A 155 6.56 -13.36 -1.83
CA THR A 155 6.08 -12.77 -0.57
C THR A 155 4.98 -13.63 0.07
N PRO A 156 5.33 -14.83 0.62
CA PRO A 156 4.33 -15.75 1.16
C PRO A 156 3.62 -15.22 2.41
N GLU A 157 4.22 -14.27 3.12
CA GLU A 157 3.66 -13.67 4.33
C GLU A 157 2.62 -12.58 4.04
N LEU A 158 2.61 -12.01 2.81
CA LEU A 158 1.79 -10.88 2.41
C LEU A 158 0.52 -11.33 1.67
N TRP A 159 -0.36 -10.36 1.31
CA TRP A 159 -1.51 -10.69 0.50
C TRP A 159 -1.07 -11.32 -0.84
N PRO A 160 -1.74 -12.38 -1.32
CA PRO A 160 -1.43 -12.98 -2.63
C PRO A 160 -1.68 -11.99 -3.77
N VAL A 161 -2.62 -11.05 -3.57
CA VAL A 161 -2.88 -9.92 -4.46
C VAL A 161 -2.96 -8.64 -3.63
N GLY A 162 -2.04 -7.71 -3.91
CA GLY A 162 -1.99 -6.40 -3.26
C GLY A 162 -3.10 -5.51 -3.77
N SER A 163 -4.09 -5.23 -2.91
CA SER A 163 -5.15 -4.27 -3.15
C SER A 163 -6.26 -4.44 -2.11
N TYR A 164 -6.72 -3.35 -1.52
CA TYR A 164 -7.83 -3.42 -0.56
C TYR A 164 -9.17 -3.75 -1.25
N TRP A 165 -9.25 -3.68 -2.57
CA TRP A 165 -10.44 -4.00 -3.37
C TRP A 165 -10.36 -5.33 -4.13
N TYR A 166 -9.37 -6.19 -3.80
CA TYR A 166 -9.19 -7.48 -4.47
C TYR A 166 -10.48 -8.31 -4.48
N LEU A 167 -10.89 -8.78 -5.66
CA LEU A 167 -12.18 -9.43 -5.88
C LEU A 167 -12.45 -10.59 -4.91
N ALA A 168 -11.49 -11.47 -4.68
CA ALA A 168 -11.68 -12.63 -3.81
C ALA A 168 -11.98 -12.24 -2.35
N THR A 169 -11.48 -11.09 -1.88
CA THR A 169 -11.69 -10.58 -0.51
C THR A 169 -12.90 -9.64 -0.40
N ARG A 170 -13.58 -9.34 -1.52
CA ARG A 170 -14.67 -8.35 -1.64
C ARG A 170 -15.94 -8.94 -2.29
N GLN A 171 -16.26 -10.19 -1.92
CA GLN A 171 -17.42 -10.89 -2.49
C GLN A 171 -18.76 -10.26 -2.10
N ALA A 172 -18.86 -9.65 -0.91
CA ALA A 172 -20.07 -8.95 -0.49
C ALA A 172 -20.36 -7.74 -1.39
N GLU A 173 -19.31 -6.94 -1.66
CA GLU A 173 -19.39 -5.79 -2.55
C GLU A 173 -19.68 -6.23 -4.00
N TYR A 174 -19.04 -7.29 -4.49
CA TYR A 174 -19.33 -7.86 -5.80
C TYR A 174 -20.78 -8.32 -5.94
N ASN A 175 -21.31 -9.00 -4.93
CA ASN A 175 -22.69 -9.46 -4.93
C ASN A 175 -23.68 -8.29 -4.91
N GLY A 176 -23.35 -7.21 -4.21
CA GLY A 176 -24.15 -5.97 -4.12
C GLY A 176 -24.15 -5.11 -5.38
N MET A 177 -23.25 -5.37 -6.34
CA MET A 177 -23.21 -4.60 -7.59
C MET A 177 -24.51 -4.76 -8.39
N PRO A 178 -24.96 -3.72 -9.12
CA PRO A 178 -25.97 -3.85 -10.16
C PRO A 178 -25.56 -4.87 -11.23
N ALA A 179 -26.54 -5.58 -11.80
CA ALA A 179 -26.30 -6.41 -12.98
C ALA A 179 -25.87 -5.53 -14.16
N GLY A 180 -24.90 -5.99 -14.94
CA GLY A 180 -24.41 -5.24 -16.10
C GLY A 180 -23.08 -5.77 -16.63
N PRO A 181 -22.58 -5.17 -17.73
CA PRO A 181 -21.35 -5.65 -18.39
C PRO A 181 -20.15 -5.73 -17.45
N LEU A 182 -19.93 -4.72 -16.60
CA LEU A 182 -18.81 -4.69 -15.67
C LEU A 182 -18.88 -5.82 -14.65
N LYS A 183 -20.06 -6.09 -14.08
CA LYS A 183 -20.23 -7.23 -13.16
C LYS A 183 -20.00 -8.56 -13.86
N ASN A 184 -20.50 -8.72 -15.08
CA ASN A 184 -20.33 -9.95 -15.87
C ASN A 184 -18.86 -10.20 -16.24
N SER A 185 -18.08 -9.13 -16.47
CA SER A 185 -16.66 -9.21 -16.84
C SER A 185 -15.71 -9.27 -15.65
N ALA A 186 -16.21 -9.14 -14.40
CA ALA A 186 -15.37 -9.00 -13.21
C ALA A 186 -14.33 -10.13 -13.02
N GLN A 187 -14.73 -11.38 -13.22
CA GLN A 187 -13.84 -12.53 -13.10
C GLN A 187 -12.79 -12.56 -14.22
N GLN A 188 -13.17 -12.16 -15.44
CA GLN A 188 -12.24 -12.10 -16.56
C GLN A 188 -11.22 -10.99 -16.35
N ILE A 189 -11.65 -9.82 -15.87
CA ILE A 189 -10.77 -8.69 -15.49
C ILE A 189 -9.79 -9.14 -14.41
N ASP A 190 -10.28 -9.72 -13.31
CA ASP A 190 -9.46 -10.21 -12.21
C ASP A 190 -8.43 -11.25 -12.70
N SER A 191 -8.86 -12.22 -13.53
CA SER A 191 -7.97 -13.24 -14.09
C SER A 191 -6.90 -12.62 -14.98
N ALA A 192 -7.24 -11.64 -15.83
CA ALA A 192 -6.29 -10.97 -16.70
C ALA A 192 -5.21 -10.20 -15.89
N LEU A 193 -5.63 -9.45 -14.86
CA LEU A 193 -4.71 -8.73 -13.97
C LEU A 193 -3.80 -9.68 -13.19
N ASN A 194 -4.34 -10.83 -12.74
CA ASN A 194 -3.59 -11.79 -11.94
C ASN A 194 -2.73 -12.75 -12.79
N SER A 195 -2.94 -12.84 -14.10
CA SER A 195 -2.12 -13.66 -15.02
C SER A 195 -0.96 -12.89 -15.64
N ALA A 196 -0.80 -11.60 -15.34
CA ALA A 196 0.32 -10.80 -15.84
C ALA A 196 1.66 -11.48 -15.57
N ARG A 197 2.56 -11.43 -16.56
CA ARG A 197 3.92 -11.99 -16.47
C ARG A 197 4.77 -11.20 -15.48
N PHE A 198 4.73 -9.87 -15.57
CA PHE A 198 5.50 -9.00 -14.71
C PHE A 198 4.68 -8.61 -13.48
N LYS A 199 5.16 -9.02 -12.31
CA LYS A 199 4.54 -8.70 -11.02
C LYS A 199 5.57 -8.18 -10.05
N THR A 200 5.16 -7.19 -9.30
CA THR A 200 5.93 -6.59 -8.22
C THR A 200 5.16 -6.66 -6.89
N LEU A 201 5.69 -6.05 -5.87
CA LEU A 201 4.98 -5.74 -4.65
C LEU A 201 4.18 -4.44 -4.85
N LEU A 202 2.91 -4.45 -4.52
CA LEU A 202 2.05 -3.26 -4.47
C LEU A 202 1.95 -2.75 -3.04
N HIS A 203 1.84 -1.43 -2.87
CA HIS A 203 1.37 -0.84 -1.63
C HIS A 203 -0.07 -1.30 -1.32
N GLY A 204 -0.91 -1.37 -2.35
CA GLY A 204 -2.27 -1.88 -2.28
C GLY A 204 -3.32 -0.89 -1.74
N ASP A 205 -2.89 0.26 -1.20
CA ASP A 205 -3.70 1.42 -0.80
C ASP A 205 -2.93 2.73 -1.01
N ALA A 206 -2.30 2.87 -2.18
CA ALA A 206 -1.44 4.02 -2.54
C ALA A 206 -2.26 5.29 -2.80
N LYS A 207 -3.00 5.79 -1.80
CA LYS A 207 -3.69 7.09 -1.87
C LYS A 207 -2.82 8.21 -1.32
N LEU A 208 -3.05 9.44 -1.76
CA LEU A 208 -2.28 10.61 -1.31
C LEU A 208 -2.16 10.72 0.21
N ALA A 209 -3.22 10.38 0.96
CA ALA A 209 -3.22 10.43 2.43
C ALA A 209 -2.25 9.44 3.11
N ASN A 210 -1.70 8.48 2.38
CA ASN A 210 -0.72 7.50 2.87
C ASN A 210 0.72 7.90 2.52
N PHE A 211 0.94 9.13 2.03
CA PHE A 211 2.24 9.69 1.73
C PHE A 211 2.54 10.90 2.62
N CYS A 212 3.70 10.86 3.28
CA CYS A 212 4.23 11.93 4.12
C CYS A 212 5.40 12.60 3.38
N PHE A 213 5.37 13.92 3.26
CA PHE A 213 6.34 14.70 2.50
C PHE A 213 7.29 15.45 3.43
N SER A 214 8.50 15.67 2.95
CA SER A 214 9.49 16.53 3.59
C SER A 214 9.58 17.89 2.89
N ASP A 215 10.14 18.89 3.57
CA ASP A 215 10.36 20.22 3.00
C ASP A 215 11.42 20.22 1.87
N ASP A 216 12.29 19.20 1.84
CA ASP A 216 13.36 19.05 0.84
C ASP A 216 12.92 18.23 -0.40
N GLY A 217 11.63 17.93 -0.54
CA GLY A 217 11.06 17.28 -1.72
C GLY A 217 11.16 15.75 -1.72
N ARG A 218 11.41 15.11 -0.58
CA ARG A 218 11.32 13.64 -0.42
C ARG A 218 9.91 13.22 0.02
N VAL A 219 9.59 11.94 -0.15
CA VAL A 219 8.34 11.37 0.29
C VAL A 219 8.55 9.99 0.92
N ALA A 220 7.76 9.70 1.96
CA ALA A 220 7.69 8.40 2.62
C ALA A 220 6.26 7.85 2.56
N ALA A 221 6.11 6.53 2.41
CA ALA A 221 4.81 5.88 2.44
C ALA A 221 4.53 5.18 3.77
N VAL A 222 3.25 5.13 4.16
CA VAL A 222 2.75 4.48 5.38
C VAL A 222 1.47 3.68 5.08
N ASP A 223 1.05 2.84 6.02
CA ASP A 223 -0.20 2.06 5.97
C ASP A 223 -0.17 0.92 4.94
N PHE A 224 0.74 -0.03 5.14
CA PHE A 224 0.95 -1.21 4.28
C PHE A 224 -0.02 -2.38 4.56
N GLN A 225 -1.25 -2.11 5.01
CA GLN A 225 -2.23 -3.12 5.37
C GLN A 225 -2.69 -3.99 4.19
N TYR A 226 -2.51 -3.52 2.96
CA TYR A 226 -2.94 -4.21 1.75
C TYR A 226 -1.80 -4.54 0.80
N VAL A 227 -0.58 -4.54 1.32
CA VAL A 227 0.62 -4.88 0.56
C VAL A 227 0.59 -6.33 0.09
N GLY A 228 0.91 -6.55 -1.18
CA GLY A 228 0.89 -7.87 -1.80
C GLY A 228 1.29 -7.81 -3.26
N ARG A 229 1.31 -8.97 -3.94
CA ARG A 229 1.78 -9.04 -5.33
C ARG A 229 0.75 -8.48 -6.32
N GLY A 230 1.26 -7.90 -7.41
CA GLY A 230 0.42 -7.43 -8.52
C GLY A 230 1.19 -6.65 -9.58
N ILE A 231 0.47 -6.01 -10.47
CA ILE A 231 1.03 -5.11 -11.49
C ILE A 231 1.14 -3.69 -10.93
N GLY A 232 2.31 -3.07 -10.98
CA GLY A 232 2.56 -1.77 -10.35
C GLY A 232 1.63 -0.65 -10.82
N ILE A 233 1.13 -0.75 -12.04
CA ILE A 233 0.19 0.23 -12.59
C ILE A 233 -1.14 0.33 -11.82
N LYS A 234 -1.51 -0.66 -10.99
CA LYS A 234 -2.68 -0.58 -10.10
C LYS A 234 -2.50 0.48 -9.02
N ASP A 235 -1.32 0.55 -8.40
CA ASP A 235 -1.02 1.59 -7.41
C ASP A 235 -0.97 2.98 -8.06
N VAL A 236 -0.36 3.09 -9.24
CA VAL A 236 -0.29 4.35 -10.01
C VAL A 236 -1.68 4.85 -10.34
N MET A 237 -2.51 4.01 -10.94
CA MET A 237 -3.91 4.33 -11.27
C MET A 237 -4.67 4.79 -10.02
N TYR A 238 -4.53 4.04 -8.93
CA TYR A 238 -5.22 4.34 -7.68
C TYR A 238 -4.74 5.65 -7.05
N PHE A 239 -3.43 5.91 -7.08
CA PHE A 239 -2.85 7.16 -6.63
C PHE A 239 -3.40 8.36 -7.40
N LEU A 240 -3.33 8.34 -8.74
CA LEU A 240 -3.84 9.40 -9.61
C LEU A 240 -5.34 9.63 -9.37
N GLY A 241 -6.15 8.57 -9.30
CA GLY A 241 -7.57 8.65 -8.97
C GLY A 241 -7.87 9.09 -7.53
N SER A 242 -6.88 9.14 -6.64
CA SER A 242 -7.04 9.60 -5.26
C SER A 242 -6.77 11.09 -5.08
N CYS A 243 -5.98 11.69 -5.94
CA CYS A 243 -5.51 13.07 -5.78
C CYS A 243 -5.91 14.02 -6.92
N LEU A 244 -6.28 13.49 -8.09
CA LEU A 244 -6.63 14.31 -9.25
C LEU A 244 -8.15 14.37 -9.47
N PRO A 245 -8.73 15.55 -9.65
CA PRO A 245 -10.11 15.69 -10.12
C PRO A 245 -10.24 15.24 -11.57
N ASP A 246 -11.48 14.94 -12.01
CA ASP A 246 -11.80 14.41 -13.33
C ASP A 246 -11.14 15.19 -14.48
N GLY A 247 -11.30 16.51 -14.51
CA GLY A 247 -10.71 17.34 -15.57
C GLY A 247 -9.17 17.28 -15.64
N GLN A 248 -8.49 17.06 -14.51
CA GLN A 248 -7.04 16.86 -14.50
C GLN A 248 -6.64 15.45 -14.95
N LEU A 249 -7.44 14.44 -14.63
CA LEU A 249 -7.26 13.09 -15.17
C LEU A 249 -7.33 13.12 -16.71
N TRP A 250 -8.34 13.78 -17.29
CA TRP A 250 -8.43 13.93 -18.75
C TRP A 250 -7.25 14.70 -19.37
N ALA A 251 -6.73 15.70 -18.67
CA ALA A 251 -5.67 16.54 -19.21
C ALA A 251 -4.26 15.94 -19.08
N LYS A 252 -3.98 15.18 -18.01
CA LYS A 252 -2.61 14.85 -17.60
C LYS A 252 -2.34 13.37 -17.32
N HIS A 253 -3.36 12.51 -17.34
CA HIS A 253 -3.20 11.10 -17.00
C HIS A 253 -2.07 10.44 -17.78
N ASP A 254 -2.05 10.58 -19.10
CA ASP A 254 -1.06 9.93 -19.94
C ASP A 254 0.36 10.49 -19.71
N GLU A 255 0.49 11.79 -19.45
CA GLU A 255 1.77 12.42 -19.07
C GLU A 255 2.33 11.80 -17.77
N TYR A 256 1.48 11.60 -16.76
CA TYR A 256 1.90 10.98 -15.51
C TYR A 256 2.23 9.49 -15.66
N ILE A 257 1.49 8.77 -16.51
CA ILE A 257 1.80 7.38 -16.84
C ILE A 257 3.15 7.28 -17.57
N ASP A 258 3.42 8.17 -18.52
CA ASP A 258 4.71 8.25 -19.22
C ASP A 258 5.85 8.58 -18.26
N TYR A 259 5.65 9.54 -17.35
CA TYR A 259 6.63 9.86 -16.32
C TYR A 259 6.93 8.67 -15.43
N TYR A 260 5.89 7.98 -14.91
CA TYR A 260 6.09 6.79 -14.08
C TYR A 260 6.91 5.72 -14.78
N PHE A 261 6.59 5.38 -16.04
CA PHE A 261 7.35 4.37 -16.78
C PHE A 261 8.77 4.82 -17.11
N ALA A 262 9.01 6.09 -17.38
CA ALA A 262 10.36 6.61 -17.54
C ALA A 262 11.20 6.42 -16.28
N GLN A 263 10.65 6.71 -15.08
CA GLN A 263 11.32 6.48 -13.81
C GLN A 263 11.55 4.97 -13.57
N LEU A 264 10.53 4.13 -13.76
CA LEU A 264 10.61 2.69 -13.56
C LEU A 264 11.68 2.06 -14.46
N LYS A 265 11.70 2.41 -15.73
CA LYS A 265 12.78 1.97 -16.67
C LYS A 265 14.14 2.41 -16.18
N GLY A 266 14.27 3.66 -15.72
CA GLY A 266 15.52 4.16 -15.14
C GLY A 266 16.00 3.32 -13.96
N VAL A 267 15.09 2.88 -13.08
CA VAL A 267 15.39 1.99 -11.95
C VAL A 267 15.84 0.61 -12.44
N LEU A 268 15.09 0.02 -13.38
CA LEU A 268 15.36 -1.32 -13.91
C LEU A 268 16.69 -1.41 -14.68
N LEU A 269 17.03 -0.36 -15.45
CA LEU A 269 18.26 -0.30 -16.24
C LEU A 269 19.53 -0.04 -15.43
N ARG A 270 19.41 0.67 -14.29
CA ARG A 270 20.57 0.86 -13.38
C ARG A 270 21.05 -0.45 -12.76
N GLY A 271 20.32 -1.52 -12.94
CA GLY A 271 20.54 -2.80 -12.28
C GLY A 271 20.24 -2.68 -10.78
N HIS A 272 19.71 -3.72 -10.19
CA HIS A 272 19.65 -3.83 -8.74
C HIS A 272 21.07 -4.07 -8.20
N VAL A 273 21.91 -3.03 -8.17
CA VAL A 273 23.08 -3.03 -7.30
C VAL A 273 22.51 -2.86 -5.91
N THR A 274 21.93 -3.94 -5.40
CA THR A 274 21.61 -4.02 -3.99
C THR A 274 22.92 -4.04 -3.24
N GLU A 275 23.28 -2.92 -2.62
CA GLU A 275 24.09 -2.92 -1.41
C GLU A 275 23.26 -3.54 -0.27
N ALA A 276 22.78 -4.75 -0.47
CA ALA A 276 22.16 -5.54 0.58
C ALA A 276 23.23 -6.49 1.11
N ASN A 277 23.41 -6.45 2.43
CA ASN A 277 24.33 -7.29 3.21
C ASN A 277 24.47 -8.71 2.65
N GLU A 278 25.71 -9.24 2.67
CA GLU A 278 26.19 -10.46 2.02
C GLU A 278 25.45 -11.78 2.34
N ASP A 279 24.48 -11.76 3.24
CA ASP A 279 23.82 -12.97 3.79
C ASP A 279 22.45 -13.33 3.15
N ASN A 280 22.03 -12.69 2.05
CA ASN A 280 20.68 -12.87 1.51
C ASN A 280 20.65 -13.82 0.31
N VAL A 281 20.14 -15.03 0.53
CA VAL A 281 20.02 -16.16 -0.42
C VAL A 281 19.22 -15.80 -1.72
N ASN A 282 18.50 -14.68 -1.73
CA ASN A 282 17.69 -14.25 -2.88
C ASN A 282 18.47 -13.49 -3.97
N LYS A 283 19.72 -13.08 -3.74
CA LYS A 283 20.52 -12.34 -4.74
C LYS A 283 20.77 -13.12 -6.04
N GLN A 284 21.04 -14.41 -5.91
CA GLN A 284 21.36 -15.26 -7.05
C GLN A 284 20.15 -15.52 -7.95
N ALA A 285 18.96 -15.70 -7.35
CA ALA A 285 17.73 -15.97 -8.08
C ALA A 285 17.26 -14.78 -8.97
N ILE A 286 17.59 -13.54 -8.56
CA ILE A 286 17.24 -12.33 -9.31
C ILE A 286 18.27 -12.06 -10.42
N ALA A 287 19.56 -12.26 -10.15
CA ALA A 287 20.62 -12.05 -11.12
C ALA A 287 20.56 -13.03 -12.30
N ASP A 288 20.13 -14.27 -12.06
CA ASP A 288 20.05 -15.32 -13.09
C ASP A 288 18.80 -15.21 -13.98
N LEU A 289 17.85 -14.32 -13.65
CA LEU A 289 16.57 -14.14 -14.38
C LEU A 289 16.59 -12.98 -15.38
N VAL A 290 17.67 -12.21 -15.49
CA VAL A 290 17.70 -10.96 -16.28
C VAL A 290 18.62 -11.09 -17.49
N PRO A 291 18.13 -11.53 -18.66
CA PRO A 291 18.81 -11.29 -19.93
C PRO A 291 18.50 -9.88 -20.43
N ASP A 292 19.51 -9.19 -20.95
CA ASP A 292 19.46 -7.88 -21.62
C ASP A 292 18.33 -6.93 -21.15
N ASN A 293 18.65 -6.12 -20.14
CA ASN A 293 17.71 -5.34 -19.32
C ASN A 293 16.78 -4.38 -20.08
N THR A 294 17.09 -4.03 -21.32
CA THR A 294 16.30 -3.06 -22.09
C THR A 294 15.03 -3.68 -22.67
N VAL A 295 15.14 -4.87 -23.27
CA VAL A 295 14.01 -5.50 -23.99
C VAL A 295 12.86 -5.84 -23.03
N TRP A 296 13.15 -6.41 -21.88
CA TRP A 296 12.08 -6.80 -20.97
C TRP A 296 11.48 -5.61 -20.20
N ALA A 297 12.21 -4.51 -20.01
CA ALA A 297 11.62 -3.29 -19.43
C ALA A 297 10.58 -2.67 -20.37
N ASP A 298 10.82 -2.74 -21.69
CA ASP A 298 9.83 -2.35 -22.70
C ASP A 298 8.64 -3.32 -22.75
N GLU A 299 8.87 -4.62 -22.63
CA GLU A 299 7.80 -5.63 -22.54
C GLU A 299 6.93 -5.43 -21.30
N LEU A 300 7.54 -5.11 -20.14
CA LEU A 300 6.82 -4.80 -18.90
C LEU A 300 5.93 -3.58 -19.10
N GLU A 301 6.47 -2.48 -19.63
CA GLU A 301 5.68 -1.28 -19.89
C GLU A 301 4.50 -1.58 -20.81
N GLN A 302 4.74 -2.30 -21.93
CA GLN A 302 3.69 -2.68 -22.87
C GLN A 302 2.60 -3.52 -22.22
N GLU A 303 2.97 -4.49 -21.37
CA GLU A 303 2.00 -5.31 -20.64
C GLU A 303 1.20 -4.47 -19.66
N TRP A 304 1.85 -3.65 -18.83
CA TRP A 304 1.15 -2.87 -17.81
C TRP A 304 0.29 -1.77 -18.41
N ARG A 305 0.71 -1.13 -19.51
CA ARG A 305 -0.15 -0.17 -20.23
C ARG A 305 -1.38 -0.83 -20.82
N LYS A 306 -1.26 -2.03 -21.36
CA LYS A 306 -2.41 -2.80 -21.85
C LYS A 306 -3.39 -3.17 -20.75
N LEU A 307 -2.89 -3.41 -19.54
CA LEU A 307 -3.69 -3.78 -18.38
C LEU A 307 -4.26 -2.57 -17.59
N LEU A 308 -3.84 -1.36 -17.89
CA LEU A 308 -4.26 -0.15 -17.19
C LEU A 308 -5.79 0.10 -17.23
N PRO A 309 -6.47 -0.02 -18.38
CA PRO A 309 -7.94 0.09 -18.40
C PRO A 309 -8.63 -0.97 -17.54
N LEU A 310 -8.08 -2.20 -17.49
CA LEU A 310 -8.60 -3.27 -16.63
C LEU A 310 -8.40 -2.94 -15.14
N ALA A 311 -7.30 -2.27 -14.77
CA ALA A 311 -7.08 -1.82 -13.39
C ALA A 311 -8.12 -0.77 -12.97
N TRP A 312 -8.45 0.20 -13.84
CA TRP A 312 -9.54 1.16 -13.63
C TRP A 312 -10.90 0.46 -13.48
N ALA A 313 -11.19 -0.49 -14.37
CA ALA A 313 -12.44 -1.27 -14.34
C ALA A 313 -12.57 -2.11 -13.06
N ASP A 314 -11.49 -2.73 -12.58
CA ASP A 314 -11.48 -3.50 -11.33
C ASP A 314 -11.76 -2.61 -10.11
N PHE A 315 -11.20 -1.41 -10.07
CA PHE A 315 -11.50 -0.46 -9.00
C PHE A 315 -12.94 0.09 -9.11
N ASN A 316 -13.42 0.44 -10.30
CA ASN A 316 -14.80 0.85 -10.53
C ASN A 316 -15.80 -0.24 -10.10
N ARG A 317 -15.52 -1.50 -10.45
CA ARG A 317 -16.29 -2.67 -9.99
C ARG A 317 -16.46 -2.66 -8.47
N PHE A 318 -15.37 -2.47 -7.74
CA PHE A 318 -15.43 -2.42 -6.29
C PHE A 318 -16.28 -1.25 -5.78
N LEU A 319 -16.08 -0.05 -6.32
CA LEU A 319 -16.83 1.13 -5.91
C LEU A 319 -18.32 0.99 -6.17
N GLN A 320 -18.74 0.43 -7.32
CA GLN A 320 -20.13 0.22 -7.64
C GLN A 320 -20.85 -0.74 -6.66
N GLY A 321 -20.13 -1.67 -6.07
CA GLY A 321 -20.67 -2.55 -5.04
C GLY A 321 -20.58 -2.00 -3.63
N TRP A 322 -19.59 -1.14 -3.36
CA TRP A 322 -19.32 -0.59 -2.03
C TRP A 322 -20.04 0.73 -1.76
N SER A 323 -19.98 1.64 -2.72
CA SER A 323 -20.56 2.99 -2.64
C SER A 323 -20.84 3.50 -4.06
N PRO A 324 -21.98 3.16 -4.65
CA PRO A 324 -22.28 3.44 -6.06
C PRO A 324 -22.27 4.94 -6.43
N GLU A 325 -22.45 5.81 -5.44
CA GLU A 325 -22.42 7.28 -5.60
C GLU A 325 -21.07 7.89 -5.20
N HIS A 326 -20.02 7.07 -5.12
CA HIS A 326 -18.71 7.54 -4.72
C HIS A 326 -18.15 8.53 -5.75
N ILE A 327 -17.63 9.68 -5.30
CA ILE A 327 -17.14 10.78 -6.15
C ILE A 327 -16.05 10.35 -7.15
N LYS A 328 -15.33 9.28 -6.88
CA LYS A 328 -14.32 8.73 -7.79
C LYS A 328 -14.90 7.99 -9.00
N ILE A 329 -16.20 7.67 -8.99
CA ILE A 329 -16.91 7.14 -10.17
C ILE A 329 -17.24 8.34 -11.07
N ASN A 330 -16.20 8.90 -11.69
CA ASN A 330 -16.28 10.06 -12.58
C ASN A 330 -16.25 9.63 -14.06
N ASP A 331 -16.35 10.60 -14.96
CA ASP A 331 -16.40 10.36 -16.41
C ASP A 331 -15.12 9.71 -16.94
N PHE A 332 -13.95 10.08 -16.40
CA PHE A 332 -12.68 9.48 -16.77
C PHE A 332 -12.64 7.98 -16.41
N MET A 333 -13.01 7.62 -15.18
CA MET A 333 -13.09 6.22 -14.74
C MET A 333 -14.09 5.42 -15.59
N GLN A 334 -15.22 6.01 -15.95
CA GLN A 334 -16.22 5.36 -16.83
C GLN A 334 -15.65 5.13 -18.24
N ALA A 335 -14.94 6.09 -18.80
CA ALA A 335 -14.28 5.95 -20.10
C ALA A 335 -13.23 4.83 -20.07
N GLN A 336 -12.36 4.80 -19.08
CA GLN A 336 -11.36 3.74 -18.90
C GLN A 336 -12.03 2.36 -18.73
N THR A 337 -13.11 2.31 -17.94
CA THR A 337 -13.89 1.07 -17.76
C THR A 337 -14.48 0.58 -19.10
N SER A 338 -14.97 1.50 -19.93
CA SER A 338 -15.53 1.14 -21.24
C SER A 338 -14.48 0.54 -22.19
N LEU A 339 -13.22 0.97 -22.10
CA LEU A 339 -12.11 0.37 -22.86
C LEU A 339 -11.78 -1.06 -22.42
N ALA A 340 -12.09 -1.40 -21.18
CA ALA A 340 -11.82 -2.72 -20.59
C ALA A 340 -12.91 -3.76 -20.89
N LEU A 341 -14.08 -3.32 -21.32
CA LEU A 341 -15.22 -4.20 -21.55
C LEU A 341 -15.29 -4.67 -23.02
N PRO A 342 -15.73 -5.92 -23.26
CA PRO A 342 -16.00 -6.37 -24.62
C PRO A 342 -17.09 -5.51 -25.26
N GLY A 343 -16.85 -5.07 -26.49
CA GLY A 343 -17.80 -4.30 -27.30
C GLY A 343 -19.06 -5.09 -27.66
#